data_b97d2e6e78364ae0d152053697cd845a
#
_entry.id   b97d2e6e78364ae0d152053697cd845a
#
_cell.length_a   1.000
_cell.length_b   1.000
_cell.length_c   1.000
_cell.angle_alpha   90.00
_cell.angle_beta   90.00
_cell.angle_gamma   90.00
#
_symmetry.space_group_name_H-M   'P 1'
#
loop_
_entity.id
_entity.type
_entity.pdbx_description
1 polymer ?
#
loop_
_entity_poly.entity_id
_entity_poly.type
_entity_poly.pdbx_seq_one_letter_code
_entity_poly.pdbx_strand_id
1 'polypeptide(L)' 'MDEVMEILVELRTSLREKKDFESADLIRDHLQKIGIVFKDTQEGTTWEIEKNN' A
#
# COMPACT_ATOMS: atom_id res chain seq x y z
N MET A 1 0.90 7.39 -15.04
CA MET A 1 0.21 6.28 -14.38
C MET A 1 1.23 5.29 -13.87
N ASP A 2 1.06 4.87 -12.66
CA ASP A 2 2.08 4.11 -11.99
C ASP A 2 1.64 2.66 -11.85
N GLU A 3 1.96 1.85 -12.86
CA GLU A 3 1.57 0.45 -12.89
C GLU A 3 2.16 -0.33 -11.72
N VAL A 4 3.36 0.05 -11.30
CA VAL A 4 4.02 -0.61 -10.18
C VAL A 4 3.23 -0.39 -8.89
N MET A 5 2.75 0.83 -8.68
CA MET A 5 1.96 1.13 -7.49
C MET A 5 0.62 0.41 -7.52
N GLU A 6 0.01 0.28 -8.68
CA GLU A 6 -1.24 -0.47 -8.81
C GLU A 6 -1.04 -1.93 -8.43
N ILE A 7 0.05 -2.53 -8.85
CA ILE A 7 0.37 -3.91 -8.50
C ILE A 7 0.55 -4.04 -6.98
N LEU A 8 1.25 -3.09 -6.37
CA LEU A 8 1.46 -3.12 -4.92
C LEU A 8 0.16 -2.97 -4.14
N VAL A 9 -0.71 -2.10 -4.60
CA VAL A 9 -2.03 -1.93 -3.97
C VAL A 9 -2.84 -3.22 -4.08
N GLU A 10 -2.86 -3.84 -5.23
CA GLU A 10 -3.57 -5.09 -5.42
C GLU A 10 -2.99 -6.20 -4.55
N LEU A 11 -1.68 -6.29 -4.47
CA LEU A 11 -1.02 -7.30 -3.65
C LEU A 11 -1.40 -7.12 -2.17
N ARG A 12 -1.36 -5.90 -1.68
CA ARG A 12 -1.75 -5.61 -0.31
C ARG A 12 -3.20 -5.99 -0.05
N THR A 13 -4.08 -5.66 -0.99
CA THR A 13 -5.50 -5.98 -0.87
C THR A 13 -5.70 -7.50 -0.84
N SER A 14 -5.03 -8.23 -1.72
CA SER A 14 -5.10 -9.69 -1.75
C SER A 14 -4.63 -10.30 -0.43
N LEU A 15 -3.55 -9.79 0.12
CA LEU A 15 -3.03 -10.29 1.39
C LEU A 15 -4.01 -10.05 2.53
N ARG A 16 -4.67 -8.91 2.54
CA ARG A 16 -5.69 -8.63 3.55
C ARG A 16 -6.90 -9.55 3.41
N GLU A 17 -7.30 -9.83 2.18
CA GLU A 17 -8.41 -10.77 1.95
C GLU A 17 -8.09 -12.17 2.43
N LYS A 18 -6.82 -12.56 2.33
CA LYS A 18 -6.35 -13.84 2.85
C LYS A 18 -6.07 -13.80 4.34
N LYS A 19 -6.29 -12.66 4.97
CA LYS A 19 -6.01 -12.42 6.38
C LYS A 19 -4.52 -12.54 6.73
N ASP A 20 -3.68 -12.30 5.75
CA ASP A 20 -2.23 -12.28 5.95
C ASP A 20 -1.81 -10.85 6.27
N PHE A 21 -2.19 -10.41 7.46
CA PHE A 21 -1.99 -9.03 7.87
C PHE A 21 -0.51 -8.71 8.11
N GLU A 22 0.27 -9.70 8.50
CA GLU A 22 1.70 -9.47 8.71
C GLU A 22 2.40 -9.10 7.41
N SER A 23 2.12 -9.82 6.33
CA SER A 23 2.72 -9.49 5.03
C SER A 23 2.22 -8.16 4.51
N ALA A 24 0.94 -7.87 4.69
CA ALA A 24 0.37 -6.59 4.29
C ALA A 24 1.03 -5.44 5.03
N ASP A 25 1.26 -5.60 6.33
CA ASP A 25 1.93 -4.60 7.13
C ASP A 25 3.39 -4.41 6.72
N LEU A 26 4.07 -5.48 6.36
CA LEU A 26 5.44 -5.39 5.88
C LEU A 26 5.52 -4.55 4.61
N ILE A 27 4.62 -4.78 3.68
CA ILE A 27 4.58 -3.99 2.44
C ILE A 27 4.36 -2.52 2.77
N ARG A 28 3.40 -2.22 3.61
CA ARG A 28 3.12 -0.86 4.02
C ARG A 28 4.32 -0.21 4.68
N ASP A 29 4.98 -0.94 5.57
CA ASP A 29 6.11 -0.42 6.32
C ASP A 29 7.29 -0.10 5.40
N HIS A 30 7.59 -1.00 4.47
CA HIS A 30 8.67 -0.77 3.52
C HIS A 30 8.39 0.45 2.64
N LEU A 31 7.17 0.59 2.16
CA LEU A 31 6.80 1.72 1.32
C LEU A 31 6.82 3.03 2.11
N GLN A 32 6.41 2.98 3.36
CA GLN A 32 6.43 4.15 4.23
C GLN A 32 7.84 4.70 4.42
N LYS A 33 8.83 3.82 4.46
CA LYS A 33 10.22 4.23 4.59
C LYS A 33 10.72 5.05 3.40
N ILE A 34 10.12 4.85 2.23
CA ILE A 34 10.49 5.61 1.04
C ILE A 34 9.48 6.73 0.73
N GLY A 35 8.58 6.99 1.66
CA GLY A 35 7.66 8.11 1.57
C GLY A 35 6.33 7.81 0.91
N ILE A 36 5.99 6.55 0.73
CA ILE A 36 4.70 6.17 0.15
C ILE A 36 3.76 5.72 1.25
N VAL A 37 2.57 6.30 1.29
CA VAL A 37 1.56 6.01 2.31
C VAL A 37 0.30 5.50 1.63
N PHE A 38 -0.22 4.37 2.10
CA PHE A 38 -1.50 3.86 1.64
C PHE A 38 -2.64 4.50 2.42
N LYS A 39 -3.73 4.77 1.73
CA LYS A 39 -4.95 5.27 2.36
C LYS A 39 -6.11 4.38 1.95
N ASP A 40 -6.87 3.93 2.92
CA ASP A 40 -8.08 3.15 2.67
C ASP A 40 -9.26 4.10 2.52
N THR A 41 -9.96 3.96 1.40
CA THR A 41 -11.16 4.76 1.13
C THR A 41 -12.32 3.81 0.86
N GLN A 42 -13.53 4.37 0.74
CA GLN A 42 -14.71 3.58 0.40
C GLN A 42 -14.60 2.94 -0.98
N GLU A 43 -13.85 3.54 -1.86
CA GLU A 43 -13.66 3.04 -3.21
C GLU A 43 -12.52 2.04 -3.31
N GLY A 44 -11.72 1.89 -2.24
CA GLY A 44 -10.60 0.98 -2.22
C GLY A 44 -9.38 1.63 -1.62
N THR A 45 -8.24 1.00 -1.84
CA THR A 45 -6.97 1.50 -1.34
C THR A 45 -6.33 2.43 -2.36
N THR A 46 -5.93 3.60 -1.90
CA THR A 46 -5.15 4.53 -2.71
C THR A 46 -3.79 4.75 -2.04
N TRP A 47 -2.93 5.49 -2.70
CA TRP A 47 -1.61 5.78 -2.17
C TRP A 47 -1.22 7.22 -2.46
N GLU A 48 -0.34 7.75 -1.62
CA GLU A 48 0.19 9.09 -1.80
C GLU A 48 1.67 9.08 -1.51
N ILE A 49 2.39 9.97 -2.14
CA ILE A 49 3.81 10.17 -1.86
C ILE A 49 3.93 11.33 -0.89
N GLU A 50 4.49 11.07 0.28
CA GLU A 50 4.79 12.11 1.22
C GLU A 50 6.21 12.60 1.00
N LYS A 51 6.34 13.90 0.81
CA LYS A 51 7.66 14.51 0.73
C LYS A 51 8.07 14.95 2.12
N ASN A 52 9.04 14.25 2.66
CA ASN A 52 9.66 14.68 3.90
C ASN A 52 10.87 15.51 3.56
N ASN A 53 10.84 16.72 4.01
CA ASN A 53 12.00 17.57 3.90
C ASN A 53 12.84 17.45 5.15
#